data_4dfa4d06302b88b97de0d74bf4ca2658
#
_entry.id   4dfa4d06302b88b97de0d74bf4ca2658
#
_cell.length_a   1.000
_cell.length_b   1.000
_cell.length_c   1.000
_cell.angle_alpha   90.00
_cell.angle_beta   90.00
_cell.angle_gamma   90.00
#
_symmetry.space_group_name_H-M   'P 1'
#
loop_
_entity.id
_entity.type
_entity.pdbx_description
1 polymer ?
#
loop_
_entity_poly.entity_id
_entity_poly.type
_entity_poly.pdbx_seq_one_letter_code
_entity_poly.pdbx_strand_id
1 'polypeptide(L)'
;ITNSHLHFLVKQIRTALDQIFPSCKYVMDYLKDSQATTWTTPSGFIVEQNYYIKESKQVRTKFNESSLWLCYTYDTKTLDKKKIRNSITPNFVHSYDAANVHLALSEVYKAKGFKSLVTIHDSFAANAQEIEPFIKQVKKNLVNLYTWSNRCELYKNLKPLGNFDLNHIINAPYVFS
;
A
#
# COMPACT_ATOMS: atom_id res chain seq x y z
N ILE A 1 -30.23 7.62 11.71
CA ILE A 1 -29.62 6.36 11.23
C ILE A 1 -29.14 5.60 12.45
N THR A 2 -29.68 4.40 12.69
CA THR A 2 -29.25 3.55 13.81
C THR A 2 -28.01 2.73 13.43
N ASN A 3 -27.28 2.24 14.42
CA ASN A 3 -26.11 1.36 14.18
C ASN A 3 -26.49 0.10 13.37
N SER A 4 -27.71 -0.41 13.53
CA SER A 4 -28.24 -1.53 12.75
C SER A 4 -28.35 -1.19 11.26
N HIS A 5 -28.82 0.00 10.91
CA HIS A 5 -28.89 0.44 9.52
C HIS A 5 -27.49 0.60 8.90
N LEU A 6 -26.52 1.11 9.67
CA LEU A 6 -25.13 1.21 9.19
C LEU A 6 -24.52 -0.18 8.92
N HIS A 7 -24.70 -1.13 9.83
CA HIS A 7 -24.22 -2.49 9.63
C HIS A 7 -24.86 -3.16 8.40
N PHE A 8 -26.15 -2.95 8.19
CA PHE A 8 -26.83 -3.46 7.00
C PHE A 8 -26.25 -2.87 5.72
N LEU A 9 -26.08 -1.53 5.64
CA LEU A 9 -25.50 -0.87 4.48
C LEU A 9 -24.09 -1.36 4.18
N VAL A 10 -23.22 -1.44 5.20
CA VAL A 10 -21.85 -1.95 5.05
C VAL A 10 -21.84 -3.37 4.50
N LYS A 11 -22.75 -4.23 4.98
CA LYS A 11 -22.88 -5.61 4.48
C LYS A 11 -23.30 -5.63 3.01
N GLN A 12 -24.28 -4.80 2.61
CA GLN A 12 -24.74 -4.73 1.22
C GLN A 12 -23.63 -4.22 0.29
N ILE A 13 -22.92 -3.16 0.68
CA ILE A 13 -21.81 -2.62 -0.11
C ILE A 13 -20.70 -3.68 -0.29
N ARG A 14 -20.32 -4.38 0.77
CA ARG A 14 -19.32 -5.47 0.67
C ARG A 14 -19.78 -6.58 -0.25
N THR A 15 -21.04 -7.02 -0.14
CA THR A 15 -21.58 -8.06 -1.01
C THR A 15 -21.55 -7.62 -2.47
N ALA A 16 -21.93 -6.38 -2.77
CA ALA A 16 -21.89 -5.83 -4.12
C ALA A 16 -20.46 -5.77 -4.66
N LEU A 17 -19.49 -5.30 -3.85
CA LEU A 17 -18.08 -5.27 -4.24
C LEU A 17 -17.52 -6.67 -4.51
N ASP A 18 -17.85 -7.66 -3.67
CA ASP A 18 -17.43 -9.05 -3.85
C ASP A 18 -18.01 -9.67 -5.15
N GLN A 19 -19.20 -9.23 -5.56
CA GLN A 19 -19.83 -9.68 -6.81
C GLN A 19 -19.22 -9.01 -8.04
N ILE A 20 -18.94 -7.70 -7.96
CA ILE A 20 -18.40 -6.94 -9.08
C ILE A 20 -16.90 -7.22 -9.27
N PHE A 21 -16.15 -7.36 -8.18
CA PHE A 21 -14.70 -7.54 -8.17
C PHE A 21 -14.26 -8.81 -7.42
N PRO A 22 -14.66 -10.01 -7.87
CA PRO A 22 -14.30 -11.26 -7.18
C PRO A 22 -12.80 -11.49 -7.12
N SER A 23 -12.05 -11.00 -8.12
CA SER A 23 -10.59 -11.09 -8.16
C SER A 23 -9.92 -10.30 -7.03
N CYS A 24 -10.46 -9.12 -6.69
CA CYS A 24 -9.94 -8.31 -5.58
C CYS A 24 -10.09 -9.05 -4.25
N LYS A 25 -11.24 -9.66 -4.02
CA LYS A 25 -11.48 -10.48 -2.82
C LYS A 25 -10.49 -11.63 -2.72
N TYR A 26 -10.31 -12.36 -3.82
CA TYR A 26 -9.36 -13.48 -3.86
C TYR A 26 -7.93 -13.04 -3.51
N VAL A 27 -7.44 -11.92 -4.07
CA VAL A 27 -6.12 -11.37 -3.77
C VAL A 27 -6.02 -10.96 -2.30
N MET A 28 -7.05 -10.27 -1.78
CA MET A 28 -7.08 -9.85 -0.38
C MET A 28 -7.03 -11.03 0.60
N ASP A 29 -7.78 -12.08 0.32
CA ASP A 29 -7.82 -13.26 1.18
C ASP A 29 -6.50 -14.03 1.10
N TYR A 30 -5.92 -14.18 -0.09
CA TYR A 30 -4.59 -14.76 -0.28
C TYR A 30 -3.51 -14.01 0.52
N LEU A 31 -3.48 -12.68 0.45
CA LEU A 31 -2.53 -11.87 1.22
C LEU A 31 -2.72 -12.06 2.73
N LYS A 32 -3.95 -12.03 3.21
CA LYS A 32 -4.26 -12.25 4.64
C LYS A 32 -3.83 -13.63 5.14
N ASP A 33 -3.99 -14.65 4.32
CA ASP A 33 -3.65 -16.03 4.68
C ASP A 33 -2.13 -16.28 4.64
N SER A 34 -1.38 -15.51 3.84
CA SER A 34 0.07 -15.57 3.82
C SER A 34 0.72 -15.17 5.16
N GLN A 35 0.07 -14.28 5.93
CA GLN A 35 0.59 -13.71 7.19
C GLN A 35 2.04 -13.19 7.07
N ALA A 36 2.45 -12.77 5.86
CA ALA A 36 3.79 -12.30 5.63
C ALA A 36 4.09 -11.05 6.47
N THR A 37 5.26 -11.01 7.06
CA THR A 37 5.77 -9.86 7.81
C THR A 37 6.74 -9.02 6.99
N THR A 38 7.31 -9.59 5.94
CA THR A 38 8.27 -8.92 5.07
C THR A 38 8.07 -9.31 3.61
N TRP A 39 8.33 -8.37 2.70
CA TRP A 39 8.44 -8.63 1.26
C TRP A 39 9.28 -7.56 0.58
N THR A 40 9.80 -7.88 -0.60
CA THR A 40 10.55 -6.93 -1.42
C THR A 40 9.66 -6.47 -2.58
N THR A 41 9.57 -5.16 -2.76
CA THR A 41 8.85 -4.57 -3.89
C THR A 41 9.66 -4.70 -5.19
N PRO A 42 9.04 -4.56 -6.38
CA PRO A 42 9.76 -4.56 -7.65
C PRO A 42 10.82 -3.44 -7.79
N SER A 43 10.72 -2.37 -7.01
CA SER A 43 11.76 -1.33 -6.94
C SER A 43 12.96 -1.69 -6.05
N GLY A 44 12.95 -2.89 -5.44
CA GLY A 44 13.99 -3.36 -4.52
C GLY A 44 13.84 -2.88 -3.08
N PHE A 45 12.76 -2.15 -2.76
CA PHE A 45 12.49 -1.70 -1.40
C PHE A 45 11.95 -2.86 -0.55
N ILE A 46 12.54 -3.07 0.64
CA ILE A 46 12.11 -4.08 1.60
C ILE A 46 11.05 -3.47 2.51
N VAL A 47 9.87 -4.07 2.52
CA VAL A 47 8.78 -3.70 3.41
C VAL A 47 8.76 -4.62 4.60
N GLU A 48 8.65 -4.05 5.80
CA GLU A 48 8.52 -4.77 7.05
C GLU A 48 7.26 -4.33 7.79
N GLN A 49 6.45 -5.30 8.23
CA GLN A 49 5.24 -5.04 9.03
C GLN A 49 5.24 -5.83 10.33
N ASN A 50 6.28 -5.62 11.13
CA ASN A 50 6.42 -6.27 12.42
C ASN A 50 5.59 -5.53 13.48
N TYR A 51 4.32 -5.89 13.60
CA TYR A 51 3.44 -5.37 14.64
C TYR A 51 3.51 -6.25 15.88
N TYR A 52 3.78 -5.64 17.02
CA TYR A 52 3.84 -6.32 18.31
C TYR A 52 2.61 -6.02 19.15
N ILE A 53 2.25 -6.97 20.01
CA ILE A 53 1.22 -6.77 21.04
C ILE A 53 1.73 -5.67 21.97
N LYS A 54 0.86 -4.71 22.26
CA LYS A 54 1.17 -3.61 23.15
C LYS A 54 0.61 -3.89 24.55
N GLU A 55 1.45 -3.66 25.54
CA GLU A 55 1.05 -3.70 26.94
C GLU A 55 1.18 -2.33 27.57
N SER A 56 0.29 -2.02 28.50
CA SER A 56 0.31 -0.76 29.23
C SER A 56 0.71 -1.01 30.67
N LYS A 57 1.60 -0.17 31.19
CA LYS A 57 2.04 -0.18 32.56
C LYS A 57 1.78 1.16 33.23
N GLN A 58 1.22 1.09 34.42
CA GLN A 58 1.04 2.27 35.27
C GLN A 58 2.17 2.37 36.28
N VAL A 59 2.77 3.53 36.37
CA VAL A 59 3.84 3.83 37.31
C VAL A 59 3.43 5.04 38.13
N ARG A 60 3.52 4.90 39.44
CA ARG A 60 3.32 6.03 40.36
C ARG A 60 4.61 6.85 40.39
N THR A 61 4.49 8.13 40.12
CA THR A 61 5.59 9.10 40.22
C THR A 61 5.18 10.31 41.05
N LYS A 62 6.14 11.14 41.42
CA LYS A 62 5.91 12.42 42.08
C LYS A 62 6.30 13.56 41.16
N PHE A 63 5.43 14.55 41.06
CA PHE A 63 5.71 15.82 40.38
C PHE A 63 5.27 16.96 41.28
N ASN A 64 6.19 17.86 41.64
CA ASN A 64 5.95 18.96 42.57
C ASN A 64 5.18 18.53 43.84
N GLU A 65 5.72 17.52 44.55
CA GLU A 65 5.17 16.92 45.75
C GLU A 65 3.83 16.20 45.61
N SER A 66 3.19 16.30 44.45
CA SER A 66 1.95 15.57 44.14
C SER A 66 2.24 14.21 43.54
N SER A 67 1.48 13.19 43.97
CA SER A 67 1.56 11.85 43.38
C SER A 67 0.76 11.80 42.09
N LEU A 68 1.40 11.36 40.99
CA LEU A 68 0.78 11.14 39.70
C LEU A 68 0.91 9.67 39.26
N TRP A 69 -0.10 9.20 38.55
CA TRP A 69 -0.04 7.93 37.84
C TRP A 69 0.24 8.19 36.37
N LEU A 70 1.40 7.71 35.91
CA LEU A 70 1.74 7.73 34.48
C LEU A 70 1.43 6.36 33.86
N CYS A 71 0.68 6.36 32.79
CA CYS A 71 0.44 5.19 31.97
C CYS A 71 1.32 5.29 30.72
N TYR A 72 2.19 4.30 30.51
CA TYR A 72 2.95 4.21 29.27
C TYR A 72 2.69 2.86 28.61
N THR A 73 2.71 2.86 27.29
CA THR A 73 2.50 1.67 26.46
C THR A 73 3.82 1.27 25.82
N TYR A 74 4.13 -0.01 25.85
CA TYR A 74 5.34 -0.56 25.22
C TYR A 74 5.01 -1.77 24.35
N ASP A 75 5.85 -2.02 23.36
CA ASP A 75 5.71 -3.19 22.50
C ASP A 75 6.31 -4.41 23.21
N THR A 76 5.56 -5.50 23.22
CA THR A 76 6.04 -6.81 23.71
C THR A 76 6.92 -7.46 22.63
N LYS A 77 7.51 -8.62 22.95
CA LYS A 77 8.24 -9.44 21.95
C LYS A 77 7.32 -10.34 21.12
N THR A 78 6.01 -10.31 21.39
CA THR A 78 5.03 -11.19 20.72
C THR A 78 4.37 -10.46 19.56
N LEU A 79 4.40 -11.06 18.37
CA LEU A 79 3.76 -10.50 17.18
C LEU A 79 2.22 -10.50 17.31
N ASP A 80 1.60 -9.39 16.95
CA ASP A 80 0.15 -9.26 16.85
C ASP A 80 -0.32 -9.81 15.47
N LYS A 81 -0.58 -11.11 15.43
CA LYS A 81 -1.03 -11.80 14.22
C LYS A 81 -2.32 -11.21 13.64
N LYS A 82 -3.24 -10.74 14.50
CA LYS A 82 -4.49 -10.14 14.06
C LYS A 82 -4.24 -8.81 13.34
N LYS A 83 -3.37 -7.98 13.88
CA LYS A 83 -2.98 -6.71 13.27
C LYS A 83 -2.22 -6.94 11.98
N ILE A 84 -1.26 -7.87 11.93
CA ILE A 84 -0.53 -8.27 10.72
C ILE A 84 -1.51 -8.68 9.62
N ARG A 85 -2.43 -9.59 9.91
CA ARG A 85 -3.44 -10.08 8.96
C ARG A 85 -4.35 -8.96 8.41
N ASN A 86 -4.73 -8.01 9.25
CA ASN A 86 -5.61 -6.91 8.84
C ASN A 86 -4.87 -5.82 8.05
N SER A 87 -3.58 -5.64 8.32
CA SER A 87 -2.78 -4.56 7.71
C SER A 87 -2.06 -4.99 6.42
N ILE A 88 -1.93 -6.29 6.14
CA ILE A 88 -1.12 -6.77 5.00
C ILE A 88 -1.65 -6.27 3.65
N THR A 89 -2.96 -6.28 3.43
CA THR A 89 -3.56 -5.84 2.17
C THR A 89 -3.29 -4.36 1.89
N PRO A 90 -3.65 -3.41 2.77
CA PRO A 90 -3.34 -2.00 2.53
C PRO A 90 -1.84 -1.73 2.45
N ASN A 91 -1.01 -2.35 3.31
CA ASN A 91 0.43 -2.17 3.26
C ASN A 91 1.03 -2.68 1.95
N PHE A 92 0.53 -3.80 1.42
CA PHE A 92 0.95 -4.34 0.14
C PHE A 92 0.63 -3.37 -1.00
N VAL A 93 -0.61 -2.88 -1.09
CA VAL A 93 -1.03 -1.92 -2.13
C VAL A 93 -0.19 -0.65 -2.04
N HIS A 94 -0.08 -0.04 -0.86
CA HIS A 94 0.72 1.17 -0.66
C HIS A 94 2.20 0.97 -0.99
N SER A 95 2.76 -0.24 -0.74
CA SER A 95 4.15 -0.52 -1.10
C SER A 95 4.37 -0.59 -2.61
N TYR A 96 3.37 -1.04 -3.37
CA TYR A 96 3.42 -1.03 -4.83
C TYR A 96 3.25 0.36 -5.41
N ASP A 97 2.38 1.18 -4.82
CA ASP A 97 2.24 2.59 -5.19
C ASP A 97 3.55 3.34 -4.94
N ALA A 98 4.16 3.14 -3.77
CA ALA A 98 5.48 3.70 -3.47
C ALA A 98 6.57 3.19 -4.44
N ALA A 99 6.54 1.91 -4.81
CA ALA A 99 7.47 1.36 -5.79
C ALA A 99 7.33 2.04 -7.16
N ASN A 100 6.11 2.36 -7.61
CA ASN A 100 5.89 3.12 -8.83
C ASN A 100 6.51 4.52 -8.77
N VAL A 101 6.34 5.21 -7.64
CA VAL A 101 6.97 6.52 -7.40
C VAL A 101 8.50 6.42 -7.44
N HIS A 102 9.08 5.45 -6.73
CA HIS A 102 10.52 5.25 -6.70
C HIS A 102 11.11 4.98 -8.09
N LEU A 103 10.45 4.12 -8.88
CA LEU A 103 10.88 3.83 -10.24
C LEU A 103 10.76 5.05 -11.14
N ALA A 104 9.65 5.80 -11.06
CA ALA A 104 9.45 7.02 -11.85
C ALA A 104 10.53 8.07 -11.54
N LEU A 105 10.82 8.32 -10.25
CA LEU A 105 11.88 9.24 -9.83
C LEU A 105 13.27 8.78 -10.27
N SER A 106 13.56 7.49 -10.17
CA SER A 106 14.83 6.93 -10.62
C SER A 106 15.07 7.13 -12.11
N GLU A 107 14.05 6.89 -12.94
CA GLU A 107 14.15 7.07 -14.39
C GLU A 107 14.28 8.54 -14.78
N VAL A 108 13.54 9.42 -14.12
CA VAL A 108 13.66 10.88 -14.31
C VAL A 108 15.05 11.37 -13.98
N TYR A 109 15.62 10.90 -12.86
CA TYR A 109 16.99 11.25 -12.44
C TYR A 109 18.03 10.78 -13.45
N LYS A 110 17.90 9.57 -13.98
CA LYS A 110 18.80 9.00 -14.99
C LYS A 110 18.72 9.74 -16.33
N ALA A 111 17.54 10.19 -16.71
CA ALA A 111 17.31 10.83 -18.01
C ALA A 111 17.96 12.22 -18.14
N LYS A 112 18.45 12.81 -17.05
CA LYS A 112 19.16 14.13 -17.00
C LYS A 112 18.40 15.29 -17.69
N GLY A 113 17.13 15.08 -18.07
CA GLY A 113 16.33 16.06 -18.81
C GLY A 113 15.36 16.86 -17.94
N PHE A 114 15.10 16.40 -16.74
CA PHE A 114 14.16 17.04 -15.82
C PHE A 114 14.88 18.00 -14.88
N LYS A 115 14.38 19.23 -14.82
CA LYS A 115 14.95 20.30 -14.00
C LYS A 115 14.31 20.41 -12.63
N SER A 116 13.01 20.07 -12.54
CA SER A 116 12.28 20.11 -11.28
C SER A 116 11.15 19.10 -11.27
N LEU A 117 11.10 18.32 -10.22
CA LEU A 117 10.02 17.40 -9.91
C LEU A 117 9.72 17.47 -8.42
N VAL A 118 8.46 17.63 -8.08
CA VAL A 118 7.96 17.62 -6.70
C VAL A 118 6.98 16.47 -6.57
N THR A 119 7.07 15.72 -5.49
CA THR A 119 6.15 14.64 -5.15
C THR A 119 5.53 14.90 -3.79
N ILE A 120 4.23 14.76 -3.69
CA ILE A 120 3.48 14.84 -2.44
C ILE A 120 2.57 13.62 -2.42
N HIS A 121 2.92 12.61 -1.62
CA HIS A 121 2.28 11.30 -1.64
C HIS A 121 2.31 10.67 -3.04
N ASP A 122 1.16 10.45 -3.65
CA ASP A 122 0.93 9.91 -4.99
C ASP A 122 0.77 10.99 -6.07
N SER A 123 0.85 12.26 -5.68
CA SER A 123 0.75 13.40 -6.58
C SER A 123 2.11 13.88 -7.04
N PHE A 124 2.19 14.24 -8.33
CA PHE A 124 3.42 14.72 -8.94
C PHE A 124 3.22 16.12 -9.54
N ALA A 125 4.23 16.97 -9.42
CA ALA A 125 4.29 18.24 -10.11
C ALA A 125 5.63 18.38 -10.81
N ALA A 126 5.60 18.82 -12.07
CA ALA A 126 6.77 19.07 -12.89
C ALA A 126 6.54 20.34 -13.73
N ASN A 127 7.60 20.84 -14.38
CA ASN A 127 7.47 21.92 -15.34
C ASN A 127 6.56 21.51 -16.50
N ALA A 128 5.80 22.47 -17.07
CA ALA A 128 4.85 22.22 -18.16
C ALA A 128 5.48 21.50 -19.36
N GLN A 129 6.75 21.77 -19.67
CA GLN A 129 7.48 21.12 -20.76
C GLN A 129 7.89 19.67 -20.44
N GLU A 130 7.94 19.29 -19.17
CA GLU A 130 8.41 18.00 -18.68
C GLU A 130 7.27 17.05 -18.33
N ILE A 131 6.03 17.55 -18.21
CA ILE A 131 4.90 16.80 -17.69
C ILE A 131 4.48 15.63 -18.60
N GLU A 132 4.41 15.82 -19.92
CA GLU A 132 4.03 14.76 -20.85
C GLU A 132 5.01 13.57 -20.89
N PRO A 133 6.34 13.80 -21.06
CA PRO A 133 7.31 12.72 -21.00
C PRO A 133 7.32 12.04 -19.62
N PHE A 134 7.06 12.79 -18.55
CA PHE A 134 6.94 12.23 -17.21
C PHE A 134 5.73 11.30 -17.08
N ILE A 135 4.54 11.72 -17.51
CA ILE A 135 3.33 10.89 -17.48
C ILE A 135 3.53 9.60 -18.29
N LYS A 136 4.16 9.68 -19.47
CA LYS A 136 4.49 8.49 -20.28
C LYS A 136 5.40 7.52 -19.51
N GLN A 137 6.38 8.05 -18.79
CA GLN A 137 7.29 7.23 -18.00
C GLN A 137 6.58 6.57 -16.82
N VAL A 138 5.73 7.32 -16.10
CA VAL A 138 4.93 6.77 -14.98
C VAL A 138 4.02 5.64 -15.47
N LYS A 139 3.34 5.81 -16.61
CA LYS A 139 2.51 4.77 -17.22
C LYS A 139 3.30 3.52 -17.59
N LYS A 140 4.47 3.67 -18.21
CA LYS A 140 5.36 2.56 -18.53
C LYS A 140 5.81 1.82 -17.28
N ASN A 141 6.18 2.55 -16.23
CA ASN A 141 6.59 1.96 -14.96
C ASN A 141 5.44 1.19 -14.30
N LEU A 142 4.23 1.73 -14.36
CA LEU A 142 3.04 1.05 -13.85
C LEU A 142 2.80 -0.28 -14.58
N VAL A 143 2.88 -0.29 -15.91
CA VAL A 143 2.77 -1.51 -16.71
C VAL A 143 3.85 -2.51 -16.34
N ASN A 144 5.10 -2.06 -16.26
CA ASN A 144 6.24 -2.92 -15.89
C ASN A 144 6.08 -3.50 -14.48
N LEU A 145 5.61 -2.70 -13.53
CA LEU A 145 5.39 -3.09 -12.14
C LEU A 145 4.42 -4.27 -12.02
N TYR A 146 3.35 -4.25 -12.82
CA TYR A 146 2.32 -5.29 -12.83
C TYR A 146 2.55 -6.39 -13.87
N THR A 147 3.64 -6.32 -14.65
CA THR A 147 4.02 -7.40 -15.55
C THR A 147 4.38 -8.65 -14.74
N TRP A 148 3.98 -9.81 -15.25
CA TRP A 148 4.10 -11.08 -14.53
C TRP A 148 5.52 -11.40 -14.07
N SER A 149 6.52 -11.06 -14.87
CA SER A 149 7.94 -11.30 -14.57
C SER A 149 8.48 -10.47 -13.40
N ASN A 150 7.88 -9.32 -13.10
CA ASN A 150 8.36 -8.37 -12.09
C ASN A 150 7.62 -8.49 -10.75
N ARG A 151 6.80 -9.52 -10.57
CA ARG A 151 6.06 -9.71 -9.34
C ARG A 151 6.97 -10.06 -8.18
N CYS A 152 6.68 -9.49 -7.00
CA CYS A 152 7.37 -9.90 -5.78
C CYS A 152 7.01 -11.35 -5.42
N GLU A 153 7.86 -12.00 -4.62
CA GLU A 153 7.68 -13.42 -4.25
C GLU A 153 6.34 -13.70 -3.57
N LEU A 154 5.87 -12.78 -2.75
CA LEU A 154 4.57 -12.88 -2.08
C LEU A 154 3.41 -13.02 -3.08
N TYR A 155 3.56 -12.48 -4.29
CA TYR A 155 2.52 -12.44 -5.31
C TYR A 155 2.74 -13.44 -6.46
N LYS A 156 3.92 -14.06 -6.53
CA LYS A 156 4.28 -15.00 -7.63
C LYS A 156 3.35 -16.21 -7.75
N ASN A 157 2.83 -16.68 -6.62
CA ASN A 157 1.99 -17.87 -6.59
C ASN A 157 0.50 -17.58 -6.90
N LEU A 158 0.11 -16.32 -7.04
CA LEU A 158 -1.22 -15.95 -7.47
C LEU A 158 -1.38 -16.21 -8.97
N LYS A 159 -2.36 -17.01 -9.34
CA LYS A 159 -2.71 -17.21 -10.75
C LYS A 159 -3.30 -15.91 -11.32
N PRO A 160 -3.03 -15.59 -12.60
CA PRO A 160 -3.71 -14.48 -13.25
C PRO A 160 -5.23 -14.73 -13.23
N LEU A 161 -5.97 -13.73 -12.77
CA LEU A 161 -7.42 -13.80 -12.60
C LEU A 161 -8.18 -13.13 -13.75
N GLY A 162 -7.48 -12.75 -14.81
CA GLY A 162 -8.05 -12.13 -15.99
C GLY A 162 -7.03 -11.99 -17.10
N ASN A 163 -7.51 -11.53 -18.22
CA ASN A 163 -6.75 -11.31 -19.45
C ASN A 163 -6.69 -9.82 -19.84
N PHE A 164 -6.76 -8.93 -18.87
CA PHE A 164 -6.64 -7.49 -19.11
C PHE A 164 -5.27 -7.16 -19.70
N ASP A 165 -5.28 -6.54 -20.87
CA ASP A 165 -4.05 -6.07 -21.51
C ASP A 165 -3.56 -4.78 -20.84
N LEU A 166 -2.46 -4.88 -20.11
CA LEU A 166 -1.84 -3.75 -19.43
C LEU A 166 -1.43 -2.61 -20.38
N ASN A 167 -1.25 -2.89 -21.67
CA ASN A 167 -0.90 -1.87 -22.66
C ASN A 167 -2.03 -0.83 -22.83
N HIS A 168 -3.27 -1.15 -22.49
CA HIS A 168 -4.33 -0.16 -22.45
C HIS A 168 -4.03 1.00 -21.50
N ILE A 169 -3.26 0.76 -20.44
CA ILE A 169 -2.83 1.81 -19.48
C ILE A 169 -1.97 2.87 -20.18
N ILE A 170 -1.07 2.44 -21.08
CA ILE A 170 -0.17 3.36 -21.80
C ILE A 170 -0.96 4.32 -22.68
N ASN A 171 -2.02 3.83 -23.32
CA ASN A 171 -2.84 4.58 -24.29
C ASN A 171 -4.03 5.28 -23.62
N ALA A 172 -4.32 5.02 -22.38
CA ALA A 172 -5.43 5.68 -21.69
C ALA A 172 -5.16 7.18 -21.52
N PRO A 173 -6.14 8.06 -21.79
CA PRO A 173 -5.97 9.51 -21.61
C PRO A 173 -5.73 9.84 -20.13
N TYR A 174 -6.39 9.14 -19.22
CA TYR A 174 -6.30 9.33 -17.78
C TYR A 174 -6.01 8.00 -17.10
N VAL A 175 -4.93 7.94 -16.33
CA VAL A 175 -4.56 6.79 -15.48
C VAL A 175 -4.51 7.22 -14.02
N PHE A 176 -4.25 8.50 -13.78
CA PHE A 176 -4.28 9.14 -12.47
C PHE A 176 -5.17 10.37 -12.57
N SER A 177 -5.98 10.59 -11.60
CA SER A 177 -6.85 11.76 -11.43
C SER A 177 -6.20 12.79 -10.52
#